data_7977c4fd41841958b1dfb100a0da29d1
#
_entry.id   7977c4fd41841958b1dfb100a0da29d1
#
_cell.length_a   1.000
_cell.length_b   1.000
_cell.length_c   1.000
_cell.angle_alpha   90.00
_cell.angle_beta   90.00
_cell.angle_gamma   90.00
#
_symmetry.space_group_name_H-M   'P 1'
#
loop_
_entity.id
_entity.type
_entity.pdbx_description
1 polymer ?
#
loop_
_entity_poly.entity_id
_entity_poly.type
_entity_poly.pdbx_seq_one_letter_code
_entity_poly.pdbx_strand_id
1 'polypeptide(L)'
;SPFTINLAVALCVNPVETYVKIKVGDEKFILAEALVETNFPDTEYEVVEKYVGTDLEYKEYEPLFNFVTPDKKAYYVTCDSYVTLTDGTGIVHIAPAFGEDDANVGRKYNLPFVQLVDGKGEMTKETPWAGTFCKDVDKEILVNLEERGQLFNAPKFEHSYPFCWRCDTPLIYYARDTWFIKMTDVKDD
;
A
#
# COMPACT_ATOMS: atom_id res chain seq x y z
N SER A 1 -6.18 -2.04 -4.66
CA SER A 1 -7.48 -2.38 -4.08
C SER A 1 -7.52 -1.96 -2.61
N PRO A 2 -8.58 -1.27 -2.12
CA PRO A 2 -8.64 -0.76 -0.75
C PRO A 2 -8.43 -1.81 0.35
N PHE A 3 -8.80 -3.08 0.14
CA PHE A 3 -8.61 -4.09 1.18
C PHE A 3 -7.15 -4.29 1.60
N THR A 4 -6.18 -4.01 0.72
CA THR A 4 -4.75 -4.15 1.04
C THR A 4 -4.26 -3.09 2.03
N ILE A 5 -5.00 -1.98 2.19
CA ILE A 5 -4.68 -0.94 3.19
C ILE A 5 -4.72 -1.51 4.62
N ASN A 6 -5.61 -2.47 4.90
CA ASN A 6 -5.67 -3.16 6.19
C ASN A 6 -4.41 -3.98 6.52
N LEU A 7 -3.68 -4.33 5.49
CA LEU A 7 -2.53 -5.24 5.53
C LEU A 7 -1.21 -4.48 5.38
N ALA A 8 -1.31 -3.16 5.20
CA ALA A 8 -0.17 -2.29 5.02
C ALA A 8 0.66 -2.18 6.30
N VAL A 9 1.96 -2.44 6.19
CA VAL A 9 2.91 -2.39 7.30
C VAL A 9 3.98 -1.31 7.12
N ALA A 10 4.01 -0.68 5.96
CA ALA A 10 4.90 0.41 5.62
C ALA A 10 4.34 1.27 4.49
N LEU A 11 4.92 2.44 4.29
CA LEU A 11 4.79 3.25 3.08
C LEU A 11 6.09 3.17 2.29
N CYS A 12 6.03 3.44 0.98
CA CYS A 12 7.21 3.47 0.13
C CYS A 12 7.21 4.71 -0.76
N VAL A 13 8.37 5.34 -0.87
CA VAL A 13 8.64 6.50 -1.72
C VAL A 13 9.77 6.20 -2.68
N ASN A 14 9.85 6.93 -3.78
CA ASN A 14 11.01 6.85 -4.66
C ASN A 14 12.18 7.63 -4.05
N PRO A 15 13.37 7.02 -3.88
CA PRO A 15 14.48 7.61 -3.14
C PRO A 15 15.06 8.89 -3.77
N VAL A 16 14.93 9.05 -5.09
CA VAL A 16 15.56 10.17 -5.84
C VAL A 16 14.58 11.27 -6.23
N GLU A 17 13.28 11.04 -6.04
CA GLU A 17 12.25 12.03 -6.39
C GLU A 17 12.07 13.09 -5.30
N THR A 18 11.51 14.22 -5.68
CA THR A 18 11.22 15.33 -4.77
C THR A 18 9.81 15.20 -4.20
N TYR A 19 9.70 15.29 -2.89
CA TYR A 19 8.45 15.33 -2.13
C TYR A 19 8.30 16.69 -1.45
N VAL A 20 7.08 17.11 -1.24
CA VAL A 20 6.76 18.37 -0.56
C VAL A 20 5.74 18.15 0.55
N LYS A 21 5.89 18.90 1.63
CA LYS A 21 4.82 19.14 2.58
C LYS A 21 4.12 20.42 2.18
N ILE A 22 2.85 20.34 1.86
CA ILE A 22 2.02 21.49 1.53
C ILE A 22 0.98 21.72 2.61
N LYS A 23 0.60 22.96 2.79
CA LYS A 23 -0.50 23.40 3.65
C LYS A 23 -1.65 23.86 2.78
N VAL A 24 -2.82 23.24 2.97
CA VAL A 24 -4.07 23.59 2.30
C VAL A 24 -5.10 23.90 3.39
N GLY A 25 -5.47 25.15 3.56
CA GLY A 25 -6.26 25.57 4.72
C GLY A 25 -5.53 25.25 6.02
N ASP A 26 -6.17 24.51 6.91
CA ASP A 26 -5.60 24.07 8.19
C ASP A 26 -4.91 22.69 8.15
N GLU A 27 -4.97 22.02 7.01
CA GLU A 27 -4.42 20.68 6.82
C GLU A 27 -3.06 20.70 6.12
N LYS A 28 -2.23 19.73 6.44
CA LYS A 28 -0.93 19.51 5.79
C LYS A 28 -0.89 18.17 5.12
N PHE A 29 -0.30 18.12 3.93
CA PHE A 29 -0.16 16.90 3.13
C PHE A 29 1.28 16.74 2.66
N ILE A 30 1.77 15.50 2.62
CA ILE A 30 3.06 15.15 2.01
C ILE A 30 2.77 14.30 0.78
N LEU A 31 3.31 14.72 -0.37
CA LEU A 31 3.19 14.00 -1.63
C LEU A 31 4.36 14.39 -2.56
N ALA A 32 4.48 13.67 -3.68
CA ALA A 32 5.46 14.04 -4.69
C ALA A 32 5.16 15.44 -5.26
N GLU A 33 6.18 16.26 -5.39
CA GLU A 33 6.05 17.64 -5.93
C GLU A 33 5.38 17.64 -7.31
N ALA A 34 5.77 16.72 -8.18
CA ALA A 34 5.23 16.61 -9.54
C ALA A 34 3.72 16.28 -9.59
N LEU A 35 3.15 15.78 -8.49
CA LEU A 35 1.75 15.35 -8.41
C LEU A 35 0.85 16.30 -7.61
N VAL A 36 1.37 17.43 -7.15
CA VAL A 36 0.59 18.42 -6.38
C VAL A 36 -0.57 18.96 -7.21
N GLU A 37 -0.31 19.44 -8.41
CA GLU A 37 -1.36 20.01 -9.27
C GLU A 37 -2.43 18.98 -9.66
N THR A 38 -2.05 17.72 -9.84
CA THR A 38 -3.00 16.63 -10.14
C THR A 38 -3.93 16.33 -8.98
N ASN A 39 -3.43 16.37 -7.75
CA ASN A 39 -4.19 16.04 -6.55
C ASN A 39 -4.94 17.23 -5.95
N PHE A 40 -4.46 18.44 -6.18
CA PHE A 40 -5.02 19.71 -5.70
C PHE A 40 -5.22 20.70 -6.85
N PRO A 41 -6.02 20.36 -7.88
CA PRO A 41 -6.26 21.26 -9.01
C PRO A 41 -6.96 22.52 -8.53
N ASP A 42 -6.57 23.67 -9.09
CA ASP A 42 -7.17 24.98 -8.77
C ASP A 42 -7.25 25.30 -7.27
N THR A 43 -6.31 24.79 -6.49
CA THR A 43 -6.29 24.91 -5.02
C THR A 43 -5.12 25.78 -4.60
N GLU A 44 -5.38 26.73 -3.72
CA GLU A 44 -4.32 27.51 -3.09
C GLU A 44 -3.63 26.66 -2.01
N TYR A 45 -2.32 26.60 -2.08
CA TYR A 45 -1.49 25.90 -1.08
C TYR A 45 -0.16 26.62 -0.86
N GLU A 46 0.43 26.36 0.28
CA GLU A 46 1.77 26.80 0.65
C GLU A 46 2.70 25.61 0.76
N VAL A 47 3.87 25.68 0.13
CA VAL A 47 4.93 24.69 0.32
C VAL A 47 5.65 24.98 1.63
N VAL A 48 5.47 24.12 2.62
CA VAL A 48 6.03 24.26 3.97
C VAL A 48 7.46 23.71 4.03
N GLU A 49 7.69 22.59 3.35
CA GLU A 49 8.99 21.89 3.38
C GLU A 49 9.17 21.04 2.12
N LYS A 50 10.42 20.89 1.69
CA LYS A 50 10.80 20.00 0.59
C LYS A 50 11.73 18.89 1.08
N TYR A 51 11.57 17.70 0.48
CA TYR A 51 12.36 16.52 0.77
C TYR A 51 12.84 15.88 -0.52
N VAL A 52 13.98 15.22 -0.47
CA VAL A 52 14.27 14.10 -1.36
C VAL A 52 13.69 12.84 -0.73
N GLY A 53 13.27 11.83 -1.52
CA GLY A 53 12.67 10.63 -0.98
C GLY A 53 13.46 9.97 0.15
N THR A 54 14.81 9.97 0.07
CA THR A 54 15.69 9.46 1.14
C THR A 54 15.59 10.21 2.46
N ASP A 55 15.14 11.46 2.46
CA ASP A 55 14.92 12.24 3.70
C ASP A 55 13.70 11.73 4.48
N LEU A 56 12.78 11.05 3.79
CA LEU A 56 11.57 10.48 4.39
C LEU A 56 11.79 9.06 4.92
N GLU A 57 12.87 8.39 4.52
CA GLU A 57 13.18 7.01 4.92
C GLU A 57 13.22 6.89 6.45
N TYR A 58 12.59 5.85 6.98
CA TYR A 58 12.44 5.54 8.40
C TYR A 58 11.56 6.50 9.22
N LYS A 59 10.96 7.54 8.64
CA LYS A 59 9.96 8.34 9.35
C LYS A 59 8.76 7.47 9.69
N GLU A 60 8.31 7.55 10.93
CA GLU A 60 7.18 6.77 11.43
C GLU A 60 5.85 7.49 11.18
N TYR A 61 4.79 6.71 11.03
CA TYR A 61 3.43 7.21 10.86
C TYR A 61 2.43 6.36 11.66
N GLU A 62 1.25 6.91 11.93
CA GLU A 62 0.14 6.18 12.53
C GLU A 62 -0.59 5.35 11.46
N PRO A 63 -0.78 4.03 11.66
CA PRO A 63 -1.49 3.21 10.70
C PRO A 63 -2.98 3.58 10.63
N LEU A 64 -3.58 3.46 9.44
CA LEU A 64 -5.02 3.63 9.26
C LEU A 64 -5.82 2.53 9.97
N PHE A 65 -5.26 1.33 10.03
CA PHE A 65 -5.82 0.16 10.70
C PHE A 65 -4.74 -0.60 11.47
N ASN A 66 -5.11 -1.12 12.63
CA ASN A 66 -4.22 -1.84 13.53
C ASN A 66 -4.90 -3.08 14.13
N PHE A 67 -5.54 -3.88 13.29
CA PHE A 67 -6.27 -5.08 13.73
C PHE A 67 -5.38 -6.16 14.35
N VAL A 68 -4.10 -6.15 14.05
CA VAL A 68 -3.09 -7.04 14.63
C VAL A 68 -1.87 -6.24 15.07
N THR A 69 -1.18 -6.74 16.10
CA THR A 69 0.12 -6.20 16.51
C THR A 69 1.20 -6.88 15.69
N PRO A 70 1.97 -6.15 14.86
CA PRO A 70 3.07 -6.72 14.11
C PRO A 70 4.15 -7.30 15.02
N ASP A 71 4.79 -8.39 14.60
CA ASP A 71 5.87 -9.06 15.31
C ASP A 71 7.25 -8.40 15.11
N LYS A 72 7.33 -7.44 14.20
CA LYS A 72 8.54 -6.65 13.87
C LYS A 72 8.17 -5.18 13.77
N LYS A 73 9.19 -4.30 13.70
CA LYS A 73 8.98 -2.89 13.45
C LYS A 73 8.20 -2.66 12.14
N ALA A 74 7.12 -1.90 12.24
CA ALA A 74 6.24 -1.54 11.14
C ALA A 74 5.89 -0.04 11.18
N TYR A 75 5.11 0.42 10.20
CA TYR A 75 4.52 1.76 10.11
C TYR A 75 5.57 2.86 10.01
N TYR A 76 6.51 2.67 9.10
CA TYR A 76 7.50 3.67 8.71
C TYR A 76 7.67 3.72 7.19
N VAL A 77 8.31 4.78 6.72
CA VAL A 77 8.56 5.00 5.29
C VAL A 77 9.79 4.22 4.84
N THR A 78 9.66 3.53 3.74
CA THR A 78 10.72 2.82 3.02
C THR A 78 11.00 3.49 1.69
N CYS A 79 12.09 3.11 1.03
CA CYS A 79 12.47 3.64 -0.28
C CYS A 79 12.68 2.50 -1.29
N ASP A 80 12.09 2.65 -2.46
CA ASP A 80 12.37 1.78 -3.60
C ASP A 80 12.11 2.50 -4.93
N SER A 81 12.90 2.18 -5.95
CA SER A 81 12.85 2.83 -7.25
C SER A 81 11.65 2.40 -8.11
N TYR A 82 10.92 1.36 -7.73
CA TYR A 82 9.70 0.95 -8.47
C TYR A 82 8.54 1.95 -8.34
N VAL A 83 8.56 2.78 -7.30
CA VAL A 83 7.54 3.82 -7.12
C VAL A 83 7.63 4.86 -8.22
N THR A 84 6.56 5.02 -8.97
CA THR A 84 6.45 5.97 -10.09
C THR A 84 5.67 7.22 -9.70
N LEU A 85 5.86 8.30 -10.50
CA LEU A 85 5.10 9.55 -10.36
C LEU A 85 4.11 9.76 -11.51
N THR A 86 3.67 8.68 -12.14
CA THR A 86 2.72 8.75 -13.27
C THR A 86 1.29 9.01 -12.81
N ASP A 87 0.95 8.58 -11.62
CA ASP A 87 -0.37 8.72 -11.01
C ASP A 87 -0.28 8.69 -9.47
N GLY A 88 -1.42 8.87 -8.80
CA GLY A 88 -1.48 8.84 -7.34
C GLY A 88 -0.77 10.01 -6.68
N THR A 89 -0.04 9.73 -5.61
CA THR A 89 0.65 10.73 -4.78
C THR A 89 2.17 10.57 -4.76
N GLY A 90 2.70 9.52 -5.41
CA GLY A 90 4.11 9.14 -5.32
C GLY A 90 4.47 8.44 -4.01
N ILE A 91 3.49 8.13 -3.18
CA ILE A 91 3.62 7.35 -1.95
C ILE A 91 2.69 6.15 -2.06
N VAL A 92 3.22 4.96 -1.92
CA VAL A 92 2.44 3.71 -1.97
C VAL A 92 2.50 2.99 -0.64
N HIS A 93 1.44 2.27 -0.29
CA HIS A 93 1.45 1.39 0.87
C HIS A 93 2.09 0.04 0.54
N ILE A 94 2.68 -0.61 1.50
CA ILE A 94 3.37 -1.90 1.37
C ILE A 94 2.63 -2.96 2.19
N ALA A 95 2.09 -3.95 1.48
CA ALA A 95 1.47 -5.14 2.05
C ALA A 95 2.20 -6.40 1.53
N PRO A 96 3.24 -6.90 2.21
CA PRO A 96 4.14 -7.94 1.69
C PRO A 96 3.45 -9.25 1.29
N ALA A 97 2.29 -9.55 1.86
CA ALA A 97 1.52 -10.74 1.52
C ALA A 97 0.76 -10.65 0.18
N PHE A 98 0.62 -9.46 -0.43
CA PHE A 98 -0.29 -9.20 -1.54
C PHE A 98 0.33 -8.49 -2.75
N GLY A 99 1.64 -8.47 -2.88
CA GLY A 99 2.32 -7.92 -4.04
C GLY A 99 3.78 -8.38 -4.12
N GLU A 100 4.28 -8.57 -5.34
CA GLU A 100 5.67 -8.97 -5.55
C GLU A 100 6.64 -7.86 -5.16
N ASP A 101 6.39 -6.63 -5.62
CA ASP A 101 7.18 -5.47 -5.24
C ASP A 101 7.12 -5.21 -3.74
N ASP A 102 5.93 -5.36 -3.14
CA ASP A 102 5.71 -5.24 -1.70
C ASP A 102 6.51 -6.29 -0.93
N ALA A 103 6.52 -7.54 -1.42
CA ALA A 103 7.32 -8.62 -0.83
C ALA A 103 8.83 -8.35 -0.95
N ASN A 104 9.29 -7.76 -2.06
CA ASN A 104 10.69 -7.37 -2.25
C ASN A 104 11.10 -6.28 -1.26
N VAL A 105 10.29 -5.24 -1.10
CA VAL A 105 10.50 -4.21 -0.07
C VAL A 105 10.45 -4.83 1.33
N GLY A 106 9.51 -5.72 1.58
CA GLY A 106 9.38 -6.45 2.84
C GLY A 106 10.65 -7.20 3.22
N ARG A 107 11.28 -7.88 2.28
CA ARG A 107 12.57 -8.56 2.49
C ARG A 107 13.73 -7.58 2.72
N LYS A 108 13.79 -6.53 1.91
CA LYS A 108 14.84 -5.49 2.01
C LYS A 108 14.87 -4.81 3.38
N TYR A 109 13.71 -4.49 3.95
CA TYR A 109 13.56 -3.79 5.22
C TYR A 109 13.25 -4.72 6.40
N ASN A 110 13.17 -6.03 6.18
CA ASN A 110 12.73 -6.99 7.19
C ASN A 110 11.38 -6.62 7.83
N LEU A 111 10.42 -6.25 7.00
CA LEU A 111 9.06 -5.88 7.43
C LEU A 111 8.29 -7.12 7.96
N PRO A 112 7.33 -6.91 8.87
CA PRO A 112 6.42 -7.98 9.27
C PRO A 112 5.56 -8.45 8.10
N PHE A 113 5.12 -9.68 8.18
CA PHE A 113 4.22 -10.30 7.21
C PHE A 113 2.84 -10.41 7.84
N VAL A 114 1.92 -9.52 7.43
CA VAL A 114 0.54 -9.48 7.95
C VAL A 114 -0.40 -10.11 6.93
N GLN A 115 -1.13 -11.12 7.35
CA GLN A 115 -2.07 -11.88 6.54
C GLN A 115 -3.45 -11.88 7.22
N LEU A 116 -4.38 -11.09 6.70
CA LEU A 116 -5.76 -10.98 7.20
C LEU A 116 -6.79 -11.48 6.17
N VAL A 117 -6.33 -12.26 5.21
CA VAL A 117 -7.16 -12.96 4.21
C VAL A 117 -6.82 -14.44 4.27
N ASP A 118 -7.81 -15.29 4.38
CA ASP A 118 -7.63 -16.74 4.46
C ASP A 118 -7.47 -17.40 3.09
N GLY A 119 -7.32 -18.71 3.06
CA GLY A 119 -7.15 -19.50 1.83
C GLY A 119 -8.36 -19.52 0.90
N LYS A 120 -9.51 -19.01 1.33
CA LYS A 120 -10.73 -18.82 0.51
C LYS A 120 -10.83 -17.41 -0.07
N GLY A 121 -9.92 -16.50 0.32
CA GLY A 121 -9.99 -15.09 -0.05
C GLY A 121 -10.91 -14.27 0.86
N GLU A 122 -11.31 -14.81 2.00
CA GLU A 122 -12.19 -14.15 2.96
C GLU A 122 -11.36 -13.45 4.06
N MET A 123 -11.86 -12.32 4.54
CA MET A 123 -11.24 -11.61 5.66
C MET A 123 -11.28 -12.45 6.92
N THR A 124 -10.19 -12.42 7.69
CA THR A 124 -10.06 -13.20 8.92
C THR A 124 -10.79 -12.56 10.11
N LYS A 125 -10.92 -13.32 11.21
CA LYS A 125 -11.64 -12.91 12.42
C LYS A 125 -11.09 -11.69 13.14
N GLU A 126 -9.86 -11.31 12.86
CA GLU A 126 -9.20 -10.13 13.43
C GLU A 126 -9.77 -8.83 12.87
N THR A 127 -10.49 -8.91 11.75
CA THR A 127 -11.11 -7.74 11.09
C THR A 127 -12.61 -7.70 11.37
N PRO A 128 -13.25 -6.51 11.33
CA PRO A 128 -14.70 -6.39 11.46
C PRO A 128 -15.48 -7.00 10.28
N TRP A 129 -14.78 -7.38 9.21
CA TRP A 129 -15.36 -7.95 7.98
C TRP A 129 -15.11 -9.45 7.84
N ALA A 130 -14.91 -10.15 8.94
CA ALA A 130 -14.64 -11.59 8.96
C ALA A 130 -15.63 -12.40 8.11
N GLY A 131 -15.11 -13.30 7.28
CA GLY A 131 -15.90 -14.15 6.39
C GLY A 131 -16.39 -13.47 5.10
N THR A 132 -16.11 -12.20 4.90
CA THR A 132 -16.43 -11.47 3.65
C THR A 132 -15.27 -11.59 2.66
N PHE A 133 -15.57 -11.85 1.40
CA PHE A 133 -14.56 -11.88 0.35
C PHE A 133 -13.82 -10.53 0.27
N CYS A 134 -12.49 -10.56 0.23
CA CYS A 134 -11.67 -9.37 0.42
C CYS A 134 -11.95 -8.25 -0.59
N LYS A 135 -12.33 -8.55 -1.82
CA LYS A 135 -12.71 -7.54 -2.83
C LYS A 135 -14.04 -6.85 -2.53
N ASP A 136 -14.95 -7.55 -1.86
CA ASP A 136 -16.26 -6.99 -1.50
C ASP A 136 -16.16 -6.02 -0.32
N VAL A 137 -15.10 -6.12 0.46
CA VAL A 137 -14.82 -5.24 1.60
C VAL A 137 -14.34 -3.84 1.17
N ASP A 138 -13.89 -3.66 -0.07
CA ASP A 138 -13.34 -2.40 -0.56
C ASP A 138 -14.27 -1.20 -0.29
N LYS A 139 -15.57 -1.37 -0.50
CA LYS A 139 -16.56 -0.29 -0.28
C LYS A 139 -16.70 0.07 1.20
N GLU A 140 -16.72 -0.94 2.07
CA GLU A 140 -16.84 -0.74 3.52
C GLU A 140 -15.63 -0.06 4.12
N ILE A 141 -14.44 -0.36 3.60
CA ILE A 141 -13.20 0.31 3.97
C ILE A 141 -13.25 1.78 3.60
N LEU A 142 -13.69 2.11 2.39
CA LEU A 142 -13.81 3.50 1.95
C LEU A 142 -14.83 4.28 2.80
N VAL A 143 -15.98 3.68 3.11
CA VAL A 143 -16.97 4.28 4.02
C VAL A 143 -16.39 4.50 5.41
N ASN A 144 -15.69 3.52 5.97
CA ASN A 144 -15.04 3.65 7.27
C ASN A 144 -14.02 4.79 7.32
N LEU A 145 -13.18 4.92 6.29
CA LEU A 145 -12.20 6.00 6.19
C LEU A 145 -12.88 7.36 6.02
N GLU A 146 -13.97 7.45 5.24
CA GLU A 146 -14.76 8.68 5.06
C GLU A 146 -15.38 9.13 6.38
N GLU A 147 -16.05 8.24 7.11
CA GLU A 147 -16.66 8.52 8.42
C GLU A 147 -15.63 8.99 9.46
N ARG A 148 -14.41 8.51 9.38
CA ARG A 148 -13.29 8.90 10.25
C ARG A 148 -12.57 10.17 9.78
N GLY A 149 -12.98 10.78 8.66
CA GLY A 149 -12.33 11.94 8.07
C GLY A 149 -10.91 11.67 7.53
N GLN A 150 -10.60 10.43 7.19
CA GLN A 150 -9.29 9.98 6.73
C GLN A 150 -9.26 9.60 5.24
N LEU A 151 -10.37 9.77 4.54
CA LEU A 151 -10.43 9.56 3.10
C LEU A 151 -10.21 10.91 2.39
N PHE A 152 -9.09 11.01 1.66
CA PHE A 152 -8.80 12.19 0.84
C PHE A 152 -9.50 12.10 -0.52
N ASN A 153 -9.30 11.00 -1.24
CA ASN A 153 -9.90 10.76 -2.54
C ASN A 153 -9.90 9.26 -2.86
N ALA A 154 -10.89 8.81 -3.63
CA ALA A 154 -11.01 7.44 -4.12
C ALA A 154 -11.48 7.43 -5.57
N PRO A 155 -10.67 7.91 -6.53
CA PRO A 155 -11.04 7.92 -7.93
C PRO A 155 -11.22 6.50 -8.46
N LYS A 156 -12.23 6.31 -9.30
CA LYS A 156 -12.38 5.05 -10.04
C LYS A 156 -11.28 4.95 -11.08
N PHE A 157 -10.54 3.85 -11.04
CA PHE A 157 -9.47 3.56 -11.96
C PHE A 157 -9.82 2.29 -12.75
N GLU A 158 -9.97 2.44 -14.06
CA GLU A 158 -10.21 1.30 -14.96
C GLU A 158 -8.86 0.71 -15.39
N HIS A 159 -8.66 -0.56 -15.16
CA HIS A 159 -7.48 -1.30 -15.59
C HIS A 159 -7.83 -2.74 -15.88
N SER A 160 -7.02 -3.39 -16.70
CA SER A 160 -7.13 -4.82 -16.95
C SER A 160 -6.88 -5.59 -15.66
N TYR A 161 -7.79 -6.48 -15.31
CA TYR A 161 -7.66 -7.30 -14.12
C TYR A 161 -7.73 -8.78 -14.49
N PRO A 162 -6.87 -9.65 -13.98
CA PRO A 162 -6.91 -11.07 -14.29
C PRO A 162 -8.06 -11.78 -13.57
N PHE A 163 -8.78 -12.60 -14.35
CA PHE A 163 -9.85 -13.45 -13.85
C PHE A 163 -9.51 -14.92 -14.06
N CYS A 164 -10.04 -15.77 -13.21
CA CYS A 164 -9.92 -17.21 -13.38
C CYS A 164 -10.68 -17.66 -14.64
N TRP A 165 -9.99 -18.29 -15.58
CA TRP A 165 -10.59 -18.78 -16.84
C TRP A 165 -11.70 -19.83 -16.64
N ARG A 166 -11.78 -20.47 -15.47
CA ARG A 166 -12.73 -21.53 -15.18
C ARG A 166 -14.01 -21.03 -14.48
N CYS A 167 -13.88 -20.12 -13.53
CA CYS A 167 -15.01 -19.67 -12.69
C CYS A 167 -15.26 -18.16 -12.75
N ASP A 168 -14.51 -17.44 -13.57
CA ASP A 168 -14.63 -16.00 -13.79
C ASP A 168 -14.56 -15.15 -12.49
N THR A 169 -13.94 -15.70 -11.44
CA THR A 169 -13.64 -14.95 -10.22
C THR A 169 -12.37 -14.11 -10.38
N PRO A 170 -12.32 -12.89 -9.81
CA PRO A 170 -11.09 -12.09 -9.83
C PRO A 170 -9.98 -12.82 -9.07
N LEU A 171 -8.80 -12.86 -9.66
CA LEU A 171 -7.62 -13.42 -9.03
C LEU A 171 -7.06 -12.40 -8.02
N ILE A 172 -6.53 -12.88 -6.90
CA ILE A 172 -5.81 -12.06 -5.94
C ILE A 172 -4.34 -12.50 -5.89
N TYR A 173 -3.44 -11.54 -5.75
CA TYR A 173 -2.07 -11.83 -5.41
C TYR A 173 -2.06 -12.31 -3.96
N TYR A 174 -1.55 -13.51 -3.70
CA TYR A 174 -1.66 -14.16 -2.40
C TYR A 174 -0.42 -15.00 -2.12
N ALA A 175 0.31 -14.69 -1.07
CA ALA A 175 1.49 -15.45 -0.68
C ALA A 175 1.08 -16.79 -0.04
N ARG A 176 1.65 -17.89 -0.51
CA ARG A 176 1.43 -19.25 -0.01
C ARG A 176 2.76 -19.95 0.19
N ASP A 177 2.83 -20.77 1.21
CA ASP A 177 3.93 -21.69 1.37
C ASP A 177 3.93 -22.71 0.24
N THR A 178 5.09 -22.90 -0.37
CA THR A 178 5.27 -23.87 -1.45
C THR A 178 6.70 -24.43 -1.43
N TRP A 179 6.84 -25.61 -1.98
CA TRP A 179 8.15 -26.18 -2.25
C TRP A 179 8.63 -25.76 -3.63
N PHE A 180 9.89 -25.39 -3.74
CA PHE A 180 10.53 -25.12 -5.03
C PHE A 180 11.95 -25.64 -5.04
N ILE A 181 12.44 -25.96 -6.25
CA ILE A 181 13.84 -26.31 -6.48
C ILE A 181 14.55 -25.06 -7.02
N LYS A 182 15.57 -24.61 -6.30
CA LYS A 182 16.39 -23.48 -6.74
C LYS A 182 17.30 -23.93 -7.89
N MET A 183 16.79 -23.79 -9.10
CA MET A 183 17.46 -24.31 -10.32
C MET A 183 18.86 -23.73 -10.53
N THR A 184 19.14 -22.53 -10.02
CA THR A 184 20.49 -21.94 -10.08
C THR A 184 21.53 -22.68 -9.25
N ASP A 185 21.09 -23.44 -8.24
CA ASP A 185 21.99 -24.19 -7.36
C ASP A 185 22.23 -25.66 -7.84
N VAL A 186 21.43 -26.13 -8.81
CA VAL A 186 21.49 -27.51 -9.34
C VAL A 186 21.80 -27.56 -10.83
N LYS A 187 22.03 -26.42 -11.48
CA LYS A 187 22.24 -26.37 -12.94
C LYS A 187 23.63 -26.73 -13.39
N ASP A 188 24.61 -26.77 -12.50
CA ASP A 188 26.01 -27.01 -12.80
C ASP A 188 26.47 -28.45 -12.47
N ASP A 189 25.52 -29.38 -12.22
CA ASP A 189 25.80 -30.83 -12.04
C ASP A 189 25.49 -31.63 -13.31
#